data_590222e0477fa14d45884b5ebf576539
#
_entry.id   590222e0477fa14d45884b5ebf576539
#
_cell.length_a   1.000
_cell.length_b   1.000
_cell.length_c   1.000
_cell.angle_alpha   90.00
_cell.angle_beta   90.00
_cell.angle_gamma   90.00
#
_symmetry.space_group_name_H-M   'P 1'
#
loop_
_entity.id
_entity.type
_entity.pdbx_description
1 polymer ?
#
loop_
_entity_poly.entity_id
_entity_poly.type
_entity_poly.pdbx_seq_one_letter_code
_entity_poly.pdbx_strand_id
1 'polypeptide(L)'
;MREDTATRLIDALALLLVRLHLIGFYWGDVSLSNTLFRRDAGEFAAYLVDAETGELHPKLTPGQREYDVDLARTNIIGELMDLQAGGYFPMDADPIDVGDRIRTQYDLLWNEVTAEEYLPNDQRQYLVSERIRRLNDLGFDVAELHMASDDAGEHLVIQPKVVDAGHHNRKFMRLTGMDVGEHQARRLLGDIDAWRA
;
A
#
# COMPACT_ATOMS: atom_id res chain seq x y z
N MET A 1 6.34 -19.24 -11.93
CA MET A 1 6.46 -17.83 -11.48
C MET A 1 7.83 -17.68 -10.81
N ARG A 2 8.57 -16.58 -11.02
CA ARG A 2 9.84 -16.37 -10.31
C ARG A 2 9.54 -15.90 -8.89
N GLU A 3 10.35 -16.29 -7.90
CA GLU A 3 10.20 -15.88 -6.49
C GLU A 3 10.09 -14.35 -6.32
N ASP A 4 10.94 -13.59 -7.00
CA ASP A 4 10.87 -12.12 -7.06
C ASP A 4 9.50 -11.60 -7.54
N THR A 5 8.87 -12.27 -8.50
CA THR A 5 7.55 -11.87 -9.01
C THR A 5 6.46 -12.12 -7.97
N ALA A 6 6.46 -13.27 -7.28
CA ALA A 6 5.50 -13.59 -6.23
C ALA A 6 5.59 -12.57 -5.09
N THR A 7 6.78 -12.29 -4.63
CA THR A 7 7.09 -11.28 -3.62
C THR A 7 6.48 -9.92 -3.96
N ARG A 8 6.70 -9.44 -5.18
CA ARG A 8 6.19 -8.13 -5.63
C ARG A 8 4.68 -8.09 -5.79
N LEU A 9 4.04 -9.22 -6.12
CA LEU A 9 2.57 -9.31 -6.15
C LEU A 9 1.99 -9.22 -4.73
N ILE A 10 2.61 -9.88 -3.77
CA ILE A 10 2.20 -9.80 -2.35
C ILE A 10 2.40 -8.39 -1.80
N ASP A 11 3.50 -7.72 -2.12
CA ASP A 11 3.72 -6.32 -1.71
C ASP A 11 2.64 -5.38 -2.28
N ALA A 12 2.24 -5.58 -3.54
CA ALA A 12 1.15 -4.82 -4.16
C ALA A 12 -0.22 -5.10 -3.50
N LEU A 13 -0.49 -6.35 -3.09
CA LEU A 13 -1.71 -6.71 -2.38
C LEU A 13 -1.73 -6.13 -0.95
N ALA A 14 -0.62 -6.19 -0.23
CA ALA A 14 -0.50 -5.58 1.09
C ALA A 14 -0.78 -4.07 1.03
N LEU A 15 -0.25 -3.38 0.00
CA LEU A 15 -0.53 -1.97 -0.23
C LEU A 15 -2.01 -1.70 -0.54
N LEU A 16 -2.66 -2.56 -1.33
CA LEU A 16 -4.11 -2.48 -1.58
C LEU A 16 -4.90 -2.59 -0.28
N LEU A 17 -4.59 -3.59 0.58
CA LEU A 17 -5.25 -3.77 1.87
C LEU A 17 -5.09 -2.54 2.78
N VAL A 18 -3.88 -1.99 2.89
CA VAL A 18 -3.66 -0.76 3.66
C VAL A 18 -4.54 0.37 3.15
N ARG A 19 -4.65 0.57 1.84
CA ARG A 19 -5.50 1.60 1.23
C ARG A 19 -6.97 1.39 1.55
N LEU A 20 -7.47 0.16 1.43
CA LEU A 20 -8.86 -0.19 1.74
C LEU A 20 -9.16 0.05 3.23
N HIS A 21 -8.29 -0.39 4.11
CA HIS A 21 -8.47 -0.21 5.55
C HIS A 21 -8.41 1.25 5.99
N LEU A 22 -7.58 2.09 5.37
CA LEU A 22 -7.53 3.53 5.66
C LEU A 22 -8.82 4.26 5.31
N ILE A 23 -9.53 3.84 4.27
CA ILE A 23 -10.84 4.41 3.92
C ILE A 23 -12.00 3.76 4.67
N GLY A 24 -11.71 2.81 5.57
CA GLY A 24 -12.73 2.10 6.36
C GLY A 24 -13.37 0.92 5.65
N PHE A 25 -12.81 0.45 4.54
CA PHE A 25 -13.35 -0.69 3.80
C PHE A 25 -12.78 -2.00 4.36
N TYR A 26 -13.66 -2.84 4.91
CA TYR A 26 -13.41 -4.21 5.29
C TYR A 26 -13.75 -5.11 4.09
N TRP A 27 -12.80 -5.93 3.63
CA TRP A 27 -13.03 -6.73 2.41
C TRP A 27 -13.78 -8.03 2.70
N GLY A 28 -13.34 -8.78 3.74
CA GLY A 28 -14.03 -10.00 4.19
C GLY A 28 -13.82 -11.24 3.32
N ASP A 29 -13.19 -11.12 2.14
CA ASP A 29 -12.86 -12.24 1.25
C ASP A 29 -11.60 -11.97 0.40
N VAL A 30 -10.54 -11.60 1.08
CA VAL A 30 -9.25 -11.33 0.44
C VAL A 30 -8.65 -12.61 -0.10
N SER A 31 -8.42 -12.67 -1.42
CA SER A 31 -7.85 -13.84 -2.11
C SER A 31 -7.12 -13.41 -3.40
N LEU A 32 -6.29 -14.28 -3.96
CA LEU A 32 -5.66 -14.04 -5.26
C LEU A 32 -6.70 -14.05 -6.38
N SER A 33 -7.73 -14.90 -6.28
CA SER A 33 -8.82 -14.98 -7.25
C SER A 33 -9.68 -13.72 -7.29
N ASN A 34 -9.81 -13.00 -6.18
CA ASN A 34 -10.53 -11.73 -6.07
C ASN A 34 -9.63 -10.50 -6.27
N THR A 35 -8.38 -10.71 -6.71
CA THR A 35 -7.39 -9.66 -6.95
C THR A 35 -6.93 -9.65 -8.40
N LEU A 36 -7.06 -8.50 -9.06
CA LEU A 36 -6.45 -8.28 -10.37
C LEU A 36 -5.10 -7.58 -10.20
N PHE A 37 -4.05 -8.15 -10.77
CA PHE A 37 -2.73 -7.54 -10.81
C PHE A 37 -2.43 -6.96 -12.18
N ARG A 38 -2.00 -5.70 -12.22
CA ARG A 38 -1.53 -5.03 -13.44
C ARG A 38 -0.08 -4.62 -13.28
N ARG A 39 0.69 -4.78 -14.34
CA ARG A 39 2.06 -4.28 -14.41
C ARG A 39 2.08 -2.92 -15.08
N ASP A 40 2.71 -1.95 -14.43
CA ASP A 40 2.88 -0.60 -14.93
C ASP A 40 4.28 -0.09 -14.55
N ALA A 41 5.02 0.40 -15.53
CA ALA A 41 6.38 0.96 -15.38
C ALA A 41 7.35 0.07 -14.58
N GLY A 42 7.18 -1.26 -14.68
CA GLY A 42 8.03 -2.24 -13.98
C GLY A 42 7.55 -2.63 -12.59
N GLU A 43 6.48 -2.03 -12.09
CA GLU A 43 5.87 -2.34 -10.80
C GLU A 43 4.53 -3.06 -10.94
N PHE A 44 4.02 -3.63 -9.86
CA PHE A 44 2.68 -4.22 -9.84
C PHE A 44 1.73 -3.34 -9.03
N ALA A 45 0.50 -3.23 -9.53
CA ALA A 45 -0.63 -2.68 -8.80
C ALA A 45 -1.69 -3.77 -8.65
N ALA A 46 -2.24 -3.89 -7.45
CA ALA A 46 -3.34 -4.78 -7.15
C ALA A 46 -4.67 -4.00 -7.14
N TYR A 47 -5.73 -4.64 -7.63
CA TYR A 47 -7.08 -4.09 -7.69
C TYR A 47 -8.06 -5.15 -7.18
N LEU A 48 -8.99 -4.74 -6.34
CA LEU A 48 -10.13 -5.54 -5.92
C LEU A 48 -11.11 -5.68 -7.10
N VAL A 49 -11.50 -6.91 -7.44
CA VAL A 49 -12.42 -7.19 -8.54
C VAL A 49 -13.77 -7.73 -8.07
N ASP A 50 -13.84 -8.24 -6.85
CA ASP A 50 -15.08 -8.67 -6.20
C ASP A 50 -15.20 -8.04 -4.82
N ALA A 51 -16.23 -7.22 -4.64
CA ALA A 51 -16.51 -6.48 -3.42
C ALA A 51 -17.86 -6.91 -2.75
N GLU A 52 -18.43 -8.03 -3.16
CA GLU A 52 -19.76 -8.45 -2.68
C GLU A 52 -19.79 -8.68 -1.16
N THR A 53 -18.68 -9.13 -0.57
CA THR A 53 -18.52 -9.33 0.88
C THR A 53 -18.04 -8.09 1.62
N GLY A 54 -17.71 -7.03 0.88
CA GLY A 54 -17.10 -5.84 1.43
C GLY A 54 -18.07 -4.95 2.21
N GLU A 55 -17.59 -4.38 3.31
CA GLU A 55 -18.34 -3.47 4.16
C GLU A 55 -17.59 -2.15 4.33
N LEU A 56 -18.29 -1.02 4.21
CA LEU A 56 -17.73 0.30 4.45
C LEU A 56 -18.11 0.79 5.85
N HIS A 57 -17.11 1.05 6.68
CA HIS A 57 -17.22 1.59 8.02
C HIS A 57 -16.63 3.01 8.08
N PRO A 58 -17.06 3.86 9.03
CA PRO A 58 -16.40 5.16 9.25
C PRO A 58 -14.90 5.02 9.58
N LYS A 59 -14.54 3.95 10.30
CA LYS A 59 -13.17 3.54 10.62
C LYS A 59 -13.17 2.07 11.03
N LEU A 60 -12.19 1.30 10.57
CA LEU A 60 -12.01 -0.08 11.02
C LEU A 60 -11.34 -0.13 12.39
N THR A 61 -11.80 -1.05 13.23
CA THR A 61 -11.10 -1.41 14.46
C THR A 61 -9.83 -2.18 14.16
N PRO A 62 -8.84 -2.20 15.06
CA PRO A 62 -7.66 -3.08 14.91
C PRO A 62 -8.04 -4.54 14.65
N GLY A 63 -9.01 -5.08 15.40
CA GLY A 63 -9.45 -6.47 15.24
C GLY A 63 -10.07 -6.78 13.87
N GLN A 64 -10.82 -5.85 13.28
CA GLN A 64 -11.35 -6.01 11.92
C GLN A 64 -10.21 -6.07 10.89
N ARG A 65 -9.23 -5.19 11.01
CA ARG A 65 -8.07 -5.19 10.11
C ARG A 65 -7.24 -6.47 10.25
N GLU A 66 -6.97 -6.89 11.48
CA GLU A 66 -6.22 -8.12 11.77
C GLU A 66 -6.93 -9.34 11.19
N TYR A 67 -8.25 -9.42 11.35
CA TYR A 67 -9.04 -10.53 10.80
C TYR A 67 -8.97 -10.56 9.27
N ASP A 68 -9.09 -9.42 8.60
CA ASP A 68 -9.01 -9.33 7.13
C ASP A 68 -7.62 -9.75 6.60
N VAL A 69 -6.55 -9.35 7.31
CA VAL A 69 -5.18 -9.76 6.98
C VAL A 69 -4.94 -11.25 7.24
N ASP A 70 -5.48 -11.82 8.33
CA ASP A 70 -5.39 -13.25 8.62
C ASP A 70 -6.17 -14.09 7.61
N LEU A 71 -7.32 -13.58 7.17
CA LEU A 71 -8.11 -14.20 6.10
C LEU A 71 -7.33 -14.19 4.78
N ALA A 72 -6.73 -13.04 4.42
CA ALA A 72 -5.84 -12.93 3.26
C ALA A 72 -4.72 -13.97 3.31
N ARG A 73 -4.01 -14.05 4.43
CA ARG A 73 -2.95 -15.04 4.65
C ARG A 73 -3.44 -16.46 4.41
N THR A 74 -4.56 -16.82 5.03
CA THR A 74 -5.11 -18.18 4.96
C THR A 74 -5.54 -18.55 3.55
N ASN A 75 -6.28 -17.68 2.89
CA ASN A 75 -6.76 -17.91 1.52
C ASN A 75 -5.60 -18.01 0.52
N ILE A 76 -4.61 -17.10 0.61
CA ILE A 76 -3.45 -17.10 -0.28
C ILE A 76 -2.63 -18.38 -0.11
N ILE A 77 -2.40 -18.85 1.12
CA ILE A 77 -1.71 -20.13 1.36
C ILE A 77 -2.47 -21.27 0.69
N GLY A 78 -3.79 -21.36 0.88
CA GLY A 78 -4.62 -22.38 0.25
C GLY A 78 -4.57 -22.34 -1.27
N GLU A 79 -4.76 -21.17 -1.87
CA GLU A 79 -4.69 -20.98 -3.33
C GLU A 79 -3.30 -21.32 -3.91
N LEU A 80 -2.22 -20.97 -3.21
CA LEU A 80 -0.86 -21.31 -3.63
C LEU A 80 -0.58 -22.81 -3.54
N MET A 81 -1.12 -23.49 -2.50
CA MET A 81 -1.04 -24.96 -2.41
C MET A 81 -1.80 -25.64 -3.55
N ASP A 82 -2.99 -25.12 -3.91
CA ASP A 82 -3.75 -25.62 -5.05
C ASP A 82 -3.01 -25.41 -6.37
N LEU A 83 -2.41 -24.23 -6.57
CA LEU A 83 -1.57 -23.95 -7.74
C LEU A 83 -0.32 -24.85 -7.77
N GLN A 84 0.27 -25.17 -6.63
CA GLN A 84 1.40 -26.08 -6.52
C GLN A 84 0.99 -27.51 -6.87
N ALA A 85 -0.13 -27.98 -6.36
CA ALA A 85 -0.68 -29.28 -6.72
C ALA A 85 -1.03 -29.40 -8.20
N GLY A 86 -1.46 -28.30 -8.82
CA GLY A 86 -1.71 -28.19 -10.27
C GLY A 86 -0.46 -28.00 -11.14
N GLY A 87 0.73 -27.86 -10.55
CA GLY A 87 1.99 -27.63 -11.28
C GLY A 87 2.18 -26.20 -11.80
N TYR A 88 1.38 -25.23 -11.33
CA TYR A 88 1.43 -23.83 -11.72
C TYR A 88 2.28 -22.96 -10.77
N PHE A 89 2.63 -23.48 -9.60
CA PHE A 89 3.53 -22.85 -8.63
C PHE A 89 4.71 -23.75 -8.33
N PRO A 90 5.95 -23.24 -8.14
CA PRO A 90 7.13 -24.05 -7.93
C PRO A 90 7.00 -24.96 -6.71
N MET A 91 7.42 -26.23 -6.85
CA MET A 91 7.36 -27.22 -5.77
C MET A 91 8.36 -26.98 -4.64
N ASP A 92 9.40 -26.21 -4.91
CA ASP A 92 10.44 -25.81 -3.95
C ASP A 92 10.14 -24.47 -3.25
N ALA A 93 9.08 -23.77 -3.65
CA ALA A 93 8.59 -22.59 -2.95
C ALA A 93 7.67 -23.00 -1.79
N ASP A 94 7.76 -22.29 -0.66
CA ASP A 94 6.86 -22.51 0.48
C ASP A 94 5.67 -21.57 0.44
N PRO A 95 4.43 -22.08 0.22
CA PRO A 95 3.23 -21.24 0.26
C PRO A 95 3.01 -20.53 1.60
N ILE A 96 3.50 -21.11 2.70
CA ILE A 96 3.36 -20.52 4.05
C ILE A 96 4.23 -19.28 4.16
N ASP A 97 5.48 -19.34 3.71
CA ASP A 97 6.39 -18.18 3.70
C ASP A 97 5.81 -17.02 2.88
N VAL A 98 5.20 -17.35 1.71
CA VAL A 98 4.53 -16.34 0.88
C VAL A 98 3.32 -15.72 1.60
N GLY A 99 2.50 -16.55 2.26
CA GLY A 99 1.36 -16.08 3.04
C GLY A 99 1.76 -15.23 4.25
N ASP A 100 2.80 -15.62 4.96
CA ASP A 100 3.33 -14.88 6.13
C ASP A 100 3.90 -13.51 5.71
N ARG A 101 4.41 -13.41 4.50
CA ARG A 101 4.88 -12.15 3.94
C ARG A 101 3.78 -11.10 3.82
N ILE A 102 2.54 -11.47 3.49
CA ILE A 102 1.46 -10.47 3.38
C ILE A 102 1.22 -9.75 4.70
N ARG A 103 1.22 -10.50 5.81
CA ARG A 103 1.08 -9.92 7.15
C ARG A 103 2.25 -8.99 7.47
N THR A 104 3.47 -9.48 7.26
CA THR A 104 4.68 -8.68 7.52
C THR A 104 4.69 -7.38 6.72
N GLN A 105 4.37 -7.43 5.43
CA GLN A 105 4.33 -6.24 4.58
C GLN A 105 3.18 -5.31 4.93
N TYR A 106 2.00 -5.85 5.26
CA TYR A 106 0.88 -5.05 5.73
C TYR A 106 1.25 -4.26 7.00
N ASP A 107 1.84 -4.93 8.00
CA ASP A 107 2.21 -4.30 9.27
C ASP A 107 3.28 -3.21 9.06
N LEU A 108 4.29 -3.48 8.23
CA LEU A 108 5.31 -2.48 7.86
C LEU A 108 4.70 -1.26 7.18
N LEU A 109 3.84 -1.46 6.18
CA LEU A 109 3.18 -0.39 5.45
C LEU A 109 2.19 0.37 6.33
N TRP A 110 1.39 -0.35 7.15
CA TRP A 110 0.46 0.28 8.08
C TRP A 110 1.18 1.19 9.05
N ASN A 111 2.26 0.71 9.65
CA ASN A 111 3.09 1.51 10.56
C ASN A 111 3.71 2.70 9.81
N GLU A 112 4.24 2.49 8.61
CA GLU A 112 4.82 3.57 7.82
C GLU A 112 3.80 4.69 7.53
N VAL A 113 2.54 4.36 7.21
CA VAL A 113 1.53 5.38 6.87
C VAL A 113 0.83 6.00 8.08
N THR A 114 0.78 5.31 9.24
CA THR A 114 -0.02 5.75 10.40
C THR A 114 0.80 6.13 11.63
N ALA A 115 2.11 5.81 11.68
CA ALA A 115 2.93 6.14 12.82
C ALA A 115 3.12 7.65 13.00
N GLU A 116 3.12 8.09 14.24
CA GLU A 116 3.52 9.43 14.63
C GLU A 116 5.04 9.50 14.74
N GLU A 117 5.64 10.56 14.20
CA GLU A 117 7.10 10.75 14.24
C GLU A 117 7.46 11.89 15.21
N TYR A 118 8.38 11.62 16.12
CA TYR A 118 8.98 12.65 16.99
C TYR A 118 10.06 13.41 16.21
N LEU A 119 9.92 14.74 16.17
CA LEU A 119 10.77 15.59 15.38
C LEU A 119 11.69 16.43 16.25
N PRO A 120 13.01 16.21 16.21
CA PRO A 120 13.97 17.17 16.80
C PRO A 120 13.89 18.51 16.08
N ASN A 121 13.97 19.60 16.85
CA ASN A 121 13.76 20.96 16.35
C ASN A 121 14.72 21.39 15.23
N ASP A 122 15.94 20.87 15.23
CA ASP A 122 17.00 21.21 14.29
C ASP A 122 16.83 20.55 12.90
N GLN A 123 16.03 19.50 12.78
CA GLN A 123 15.83 18.73 11.54
C GLN A 123 14.38 18.68 11.06
N ARG A 124 13.49 19.42 11.71
CA ARG A 124 12.04 19.33 11.50
C ARG A 124 11.62 19.40 10.04
N GLN A 125 12.08 20.43 9.33
CA GLN A 125 11.66 20.64 7.93
C GLN A 125 12.13 19.51 7.01
N TYR A 126 13.32 19.00 7.22
CA TYR A 126 13.87 17.89 6.46
C TYR A 126 13.05 16.60 6.71
N LEU A 127 12.80 16.26 7.96
CA LEU A 127 12.05 15.06 8.34
C LEU A 127 10.60 15.08 7.83
N VAL A 128 9.94 16.23 7.90
CA VAL A 128 8.61 16.43 7.31
C VAL A 128 8.63 16.16 5.80
N SER A 129 9.56 16.77 5.07
CA SER A 129 9.68 16.61 3.62
C SER A 129 9.99 15.15 3.24
N GLU A 130 10.88 14.51 3.98
CA GLU A 130 11.25 13.11 3.76
C GLU A 130 10.06 12.17 4.02
N ARG A 131 9.27 12.42 5.07
CA ARG A 131 8.05 11.66 5.37
C ARG A 131 7.01 11.80 4.26
N ILE A 132 6.75 13.03 3.81
CA ILE A 132 5.83 13.28 2.71
C ILE A 132 6.29 12.57 1.43
N ARG A 133 7.59 12.61 1.14
CA ARG A 133 8.16 11.90 -0.01
C ARG A 133 7.93 10.40 0.07
N ARG A 134 8.21 9.76 1.23
CA ARG A 134 7.97 8.31 1.43
C ARG A 134 6.50 7.94 1.23
N LEU A 135 5.57 8.74 1.77
CA LEU A 135 4.12 8.52 1.57
C LEU A 135 3.71 8.65 0.09
N ASN A 136 4.23 9.67 -0.60
CA ASN A 136 3.98 9.85 -2.03
C ASN A 136 4.57 8.69 -2.86
N ASP A 137 5.75 8.19 -2.50
CA ASP A 137 6.38 7.03 -3.17
C ASP A 137 5.53 5.76 -3.02
N LEU A 138 4.81 5.60 -1.92
CA LEU A 138 3.82 4.55 -1.72
C LEU A 138 2.47 4.82 -2.43
N GLY A 139 2.31 5.99 -3.03
CA GLY A 139 1.09 6.40 -3.75
C GLY A 139 -0.01 6.94 -2.85
N PHE A 140 0.34 7.41 -1.66
CA PHE A 140 -0.54 8.21 -0.80
C PHE A 140 -0.29 9.70 -1.04
N ASP A 141 -1.32 10.51 -0.82
CA ASP A 141 -1.17 11.96 -0.66
C ASP A 141 -1.27 12.30 0.83
N VAL A 142 -0.90 13.51 1.21
CA VAL A 142 -1.08 14.01 2.57
C VAL A 142 -2.35 14.85 2.63
N ALA A 143 -3.31 14.41 3.45
CA ALA A 143 -4.57 15.14 3.65
C ALA A 143 -4.38 16.28 4.64
N GLU A 144 -3.70 16.01 5.74
CA GLU A 144 -3.51 16.94 6.83
C GLU A 144 -2.18 16.70 7.53
N LEU A 145 -1.55 17.78 7.95
CA LEU A 145 -0.31 17.75 8.71
C LEU A 145 -0.48 18.66 9.91
N HIS A 146 -0.35 18.11 11.10
CA HIS A 146 -0.40 18.90 12.33
C HIS A 146 0.65 18.44 13.33
N MET A 147 1.03 19.36 14.18
CA MET A 147 1.94 19.11 15.28
C MET A 147 1.14 18.85 16.55
N ALA A 148 1.43 17.76 17.22
CA ALA A 148 0.97 17.50 18.57
C ALA A 148 2.13 17.62 19.56
N SER A 149 1.83 17.90 20.81
CA SER A 149 2.81 17.98 21.89
C SER A 149 2.32 17.18 23.07
N ASP A 150 3.21 16.39 23.64
CA ASP A 150 3.00 15.66 24.88
C ASP A 150 4.20 15.78 25.83
N ASP A 151 4.23 15.00 26.91
CA ASP A 151 5.32 14.99 27.88
C ASP A 151 6.67 14.53 27.28
N ALA A 152 6.66 13.83 26.15
CA ALA A 152 7.87 13.39 25.44
C ALA A 152 8.38 14.44 24.44
N GLY A 153 7.59 15.48 24.12
CA GLY A 153 7.95 16.58 23.25
C GLY A 153 6.95 16.84 22.12
N GLU A 154 7.40 17.55 21.11
CA GLU A 154 6.61 17.79 19.89
C GLU A 154 6.76 16.63 18.91
N HIS A 155 5.65 16.15 18.36
CA HIS A 155 5.65 15.11 17.33
C HIS A 155 4.75 15.47 16.15
N LEU A 156 5.10 14.92 15.00
CA LEU A 156 4.39 15.13 13.75
C LEU A 156 3.33 14.07 13.57
N VAL A 157 2.09 14.49 13.36
CA VAL A 157 1.00 13.63 12.92
C VAL A 157 0.68 13.98 11.47
N ILE A 158 0.83 12.99 10.60
CA ILE A 158 0.47 13.11 9.17
C ILE A 158 -0.73 12.22 8.92
N GLN A 159 -1.80 12.78 8.39
CA GLN A 159 -2.92 12.01 7.91
C GLN A 159 -2.70 11.65 6.43
N PRO A 160 -2.46 10.37 6.12
CA PRO A 160 -2.35 9.92 4.74
C PRO A 160 -3.72 9.99 4.06
N LYS A 161 -3.72 10.45 2.82
CA LYS A 161 -4.89 10.45 1.97
C LYS A 161 -4.75 9.39 0.92
N VAL A 162 -5.69 8.45 0.90
CA VAL A 162 -5.79 7.49 -0.19
C VAL A 162 -6.28 8.21 -1.43
N VAL A 163 -5.49 8.13 -2.49
CA VAL A 163 -5.84 8.71 -3.79
C VAL A 163 -6.40 7.64 -4.71
N ASP A 164 -7.35 8.03 -5.54
CA ASP A 164 -8.00 7.14 -6.49
C ASP A 164 -7.05 6.71 -7.63
N ALA A 165 -7.35 5.59 -8.26
CA ALA A 165 -6.61 5.08 -9.40
C ALA A 165 -6.53 6.15 -10.51
N GLY A 166 -5.33 6.39 -11.04
CA GLY A 166 -5.09 7.41 -12.07
C GLY A 166 -4.93 8.84 -11.53
N HIS A 167 -4.84 9.05 -10.21
CA HIS A 167 -4.61 10.38 -9.61
C HIS A 167 -3.34 11.03 -10.13
N HIS A 168 -2.21 10.31 -10.09
CA HIS A 168 -0.90 10.82 -10.53
C HIS A 168 -0.87 11.01 -12.05
N ASN A 169 -1.47 10.10 -12.81
CA ASN A 169 -1.62 10.26 -14.25
C ASN A 169 -2.38 11.54 -14.60
N ARG A 170 -3.56 11.77 -13.99
CA ARG A 170 -4.32 12.99 -14.24
C ARG A 170 -3.57 14.26 -13.82
N LYS A 171 -2.81 14.22 -12.72
CA LYS A 171 -1.95 15.32 -12.28
C LYS A 171 -0.83 15.57 -13.28
N PHE A 172 -0.15 14.52 -13.73
CA PHE A 172 0.94 14.60 -14.71
C PHE A 172 0.43 15.07 -16.08
N MET A 173 -0.68 14.52 -16.57
CA MET A 173 -1.31 14.93 -17.84
C MET A 173 -1.70 16.42 -17.81
N ARG A 174 -2.24 16.92 -16.69
CA ARG A 174 -2.54 18.36 -16.56
C ARG A 174 -1.30 19.25 -16.60
N LEU A 175 -0.16 18.77 -16.10
CA LEU A 175 1.10 19.52 -16.08
C LEU A 175 1.86 19.47 -17.40
N THR A 176 1.80 18.34 -18.11
CA THR A 176 2.68 18.06 -19.26
C THR A 176 1.93 17.84 -20.57
N GLY A 177 0.62 17.59 -20.53
CA GLY A 177 -0.18 17.17 -21.67
C GLY A 177 0.02 15.72 -22.11
N MET A 178 0.86 14.94 -21.40
CA MET A 178 1.17 13.55 -21.73
C MET A 178 0.37 12.57 -20.89
N ASP A 179 -0.15 11.53 -21.54
CA ASP A 179 -0.80 10.39 -20.89
C ASP A 179 0.21 9.25 -20.71
N VAL A 180 0.41 8.82 -19.47
CA VAL A 180 1.33 7.73 -19.10
C VAL A 180 0.65 6.85 -18.05
N GLY A 181 1.22 5.66 -17.73
CA GLY A 181 0.70 4.83 -16.65
C GLY A 181 0.82 5.51 -15.28
N GLU A 182 -0.03 5.09 -14.32
CA GLU A 182 -0.11 5.71 -12.99
C GLU A 182 1.24 5.69 -12.24
N HIS A 183 1.93 4.54 -12.24
CA HIS A 183 3.25 4.41 -11.59
C HIS A 183 4.32 5.24 -12.28
N GLN A 184 4.29 5.32 -13.61
CA GLN A 184 5.21 6.17 -14.36
C GLN A 184 4.94 7.65 -14.07
N ALA A 185 3.67 8.06 -14.04
CA ALA A 185 3.28 9.43 -13.69
C ALA A 185 3.78 9.83 -12.31
N ARG A 186 3.62 8.94 -11.32
CA ARG A 186 4.09 9.16 -9.94
C ARG A 186 5.60 9.39 -9.89
N ARG A 187 6.40 8.54 -10.57
CA ARG A 187 7.85 8.70 -10.66
C ARG A 187 8.25 10.03 -11.29
N LEU A 188 7.65 10.36 -12.44
CA LEU A 188 7.97 11.59 -13.16
C LEU A 188 7.57 12.85 -12.37
N LEU A 189 6.47 12.81 -11.62
CA LEU A 189 6.09 13.88 -10.71
C LEU A 189 7.11 14.06 -9.58
N GLY A 190 7.59 12.95 -9.00
CA GLY A 190 8.65 12.98 -7.99
C GLY A 190 9.95 13.59 -8.52
N ASP A 191 10.35 13.22 -9.74
CA ASP A 191 11.54 13.79 -10.42
C ASP A 191 11.37 15.30 -10.66
N ILE A 192 10.17 15.76 -11.07
CA ILE A 192 9.87 17.19 -11.26
C ILE A 192 9.95 17.95 -9.94
N ASP A 193 9.38 17.38 -8.87
CA ASP A 193 9.39 18.02 -7.55
C ASP A 193 10.81 18.08 -6.97
N ALA A 194 11.61 17.02 -7.14
CA ALA A 194 13.03 17.00 -6.73
C ALA A 194 13.87 18.02 -7.52
N TRP A 195 13.56 18.29 -8.79
CA TRP A 195 14.27 19.28 -9.60
C TRP A 195 13.90 20.73 -9.24
N ARG A 196 12.73 20.94 -8.62
CA ARG A 196 12.26 22.27 -8.19
C ARG A 196 12.71 22.66 -6.78
N ALA A 197 13.15 21.68 -5.97
CA ALA A 197 13.64 21.90 -4.61
C ALA A 197 15.11 22.34 -4.60
#